data_daab0e94d80fd831de1bd8507f2e914c
#
_entry.id   daab0e94d80fd831de1bd8507f2e914c
#
_cell.length_a   1.000
_cell.length_b   1.000
_cell.length_c   1.000
_cell.angle_alpha   90.00
_cell.angle_beta   90.00
_cell.angle_gamma   90.00
#
_symmetry.space_group_name_H-M   'P 1'
#
loop_
_entity.id
_entity.type
_entity.pdbx_description
1 polymer ?
#
loop_
_entity_poly.entity_id
_entity_poly.type
_entity_poly.pdbx_seq_one_letter_code
_entity_poly.pdbx_strand_id
1 'polypeptide(L)'
;MPTTAIDTLWYTRCPAPTPFGIAIQHGWLAQEFAADGIAVQALQDAQDPAIRRSHFTHSQPHSFRQGGNIPALWARASGARTRVIGISWVDEFQGLIALRNSDVATPQQLRGKRIGLPRNTAASVVDFHRATALRGIASLLDAAGLTLADVELIDLPYAPLGLADARAIDDQGFGTLLATHPQQEFSREALALAGAEVDAVFVKGATGLAAANVLNARVVTDISAQPNRLLHANNGTPRPLTVDAALLDARPDLVARVLARTLEAGAWAAAHPQESAAYIARETRSPELWVRHAYGTQLHTQLQLDLAPQSVAALDDFKGFLHTHGFLPADFDVAAWIDPAPLAQAHALLAERAGSAAAA
;
A
#
# COMPACT_ATOMS: atom_id res chain seq x y z
N MET A 1 -33.42 -0.99 16.66
CA MET A 1 -32.56 -2.04 17.20
C MET A 1 -31.57 -1.39 18.16
N PRO A 2 -31.26 -1.97 19.35
CA PRO A 2 -30.27 -1.36 20.21
C PRO A 2 -28.95 -1.30 19.43
N THR A 3 -28.38 -0.13 19.29
CA THR A 3 -27.04 0.08 18.75
C THR A 3 -26.08 -0.64 19.69
N THR A 4 -25.52 -1.76 19.26
CA THR A 4 -24.48 -2.45 19.99
C THR A 4 -23.36 -1.42 20.24
N ALA A 5 -23.00 -1.21 21.50
CA ALA A 5 -21.94 -0.27 21.84
C ALA A 5 -20.65 -0.71 21.13
N ILE A 6 -20.00 0.21 20.44
CA ILE A 6 -18.72 -0.04 19.80
C ILE A 6 -17.65 0.14 20.88
N ASP A 7 -16.96 -0.94 21.21
CA ASP A 7 -15.88 -0.96 22.21
C ASP A 7 -14.48 -0.95 21.58
N THR A 8 -14.40 -1.31 20.27
CA THR A 8 -13.11 -1.43 19.56
C THR A 8 -13.25 -0.97 18.13
N LEU A 9 -12.35 -0.07 17.71
CA LEU A 9 -12.07 0.27 16.33
C LEU A 9 -10.79 -0.47 15.90
N TRP A 10 -10.90 -1.22 14.81
CA TRP A 10 -9.80 -1.98 14.27
C TRP A 10 -9.11 -1.26 13.12
N TYR A 11 -7.81 -1.44 12.98
CA TYR A 11 -7.10 -0.91 11.81
C TYR A 11 -6.10 -1.91 11.27
N THR A 12 -5.84 -1.79 9.96
CA THR A 12 -4.77 -2.53 9.29
C THR A 12 -3.49 -1.72 9.32
N ARG A 13 -2.43 -2.33 9.83
CA ARG A 13 -1.08 -1.79 9.73
C ARG A 13 -0.40 -2.32 8.47
N CYS A 14 -0.12 -1.42 7.53
CA CYS A 14 0.62 -1.73 6.30
C CYS A 14 1.99 -1.04 6.35
N PRO A 15 3.07 -1.69 5.89
CA PRO A 15 4.40 -1.07 5.80
C PRO A 15 4.45 -0.11 4.59
N ALA A 16 3.73 0.99 4.67
CA ALA A 16 3.55 1.94 3.58
C ALA A 16 3.50 3.38 4.10
N PRO A 17 4.01 4.37 3.35
CA PRO A 17 3.91 5.78 3.71
C PRO A 17 2.46 6.25 3.60
N THR A 18 1.82 6.46 4.76
CA THR A 18 0.44 6.94 4.84
C THR A 18 0.27 7.95 5.98
N PRO A 19 -0.62 8.96 5.83
CA PRO A 19 -0.94 9.84 6.94
C PRO A 19 -1.64 9.10 8.10
N PHE A 20 -2.44 8.09 7.78
CA PHE A 20 -3.08 7.23 8.78
C PHE A 20 -2.03 6.50 9.65
N GLY A 21 -0.96 5.96 9.04
CA GLY A 21 0.14 5.34 9.77
C GLY A 21 0.85 6.30 10.72
N ILE A 22 1.03 7.57 10.31
CA ILE A 22 1.57 8.63 11.17
C ILE A 22 0.65 8.90 12.36
N ALA A 23 -0.66 9.05 12.13
CA ALA A 23 -1.64 9.25 13.21
C ALA A 23 -1.62 8.11 14.25
N ILE A 24 -1.47 6.88 13.78
CA ILE A 24 -1.30 5.69 14.64
C ILE A 24 -0.01 5.76 15.45
N GLN A 25 1.13 6.03 14.82
CA GLN A 25 2.43 6.08 15.49
C GLN A 25 2.51 7.20 16.54
N HIS A 26 1.79 8.30 16.35
CA HIS A 26 1.62 9.37 17.33
C HIS A 26 0.67 9.00 18.49
N GLY A 27 -0.10 7.92 18.35
CA GLY A 27 -1.14 7.56 19.32
C GLY A 27 -2.38 8.46 19.25
N TRP A 28 -2.52 9.31 18.23
CA TRP A 28 -3.60 10.30 18.14
C TRP A 28 -4.98 9.66 18.02
N LEU A 29 -5.10 8.51 17.36
CA LEU A 29 -6.39 7.79 17.31
C LEU A 29 -6.74 7.20 18.67
N ALA A 30 -5.79 6.61 19.38
CA ALA A 30 -6.05 6.09 20.74
C ALA A 30 -6.46 7.21 21.71
N GLN A 31 -5.80 8.37 21.63
CA GLN A 31 -6.15 9.55 22.43
C GLN A 31 -7.53 10.10 22.07
N GLU A 32 -7.88 10.15 20.78
CA GLU A 32 -9.18 10.66 20.28
C GLU A 32 -10.36 9.88 20.88
N PHE A 33 -10.22 8.58 21.05
CA PHE A 33 -11.30 7.69 21.46
C PHE A 33 -11.23 7.26 22.93
N ALA A 34 -10.21 7.68 23.67
CA ALA A 34 -10.03 7.30 25.08
C ALA A 34 -11.20 7.72 25.97
N ALA A 35 -11.75 8.92 25.78
CA ALA A 35 -12.87 9.43 26.57
C ALA A 35 -14.20 8.69 26.28
N ASP A 36 -14.32 8.06 25.10
CA ASP A 36 -15.48 7.25 24.73
C ASP A 36 -15.38 5.81 25.26
N GLY A 37 -14.23 5.42 25.84
CA GLY A 37 -13.94 4.04 26.23
C GLY A 37 -13.73 3.09 25.03
N ILE A 38 -13.46 3.62 23.84
CA ILE A 38 -13.27 2.84 22.62
C ILE A 38 -11.78 2.55 22.44
N ALA A 39 -11.42 1.27 22.40
CA ALA A 39 -10.05 0.84 22.08
C ALA A 39 -9.75 0.98 20.59
N VAL A 40 -8.50 1.30 20.23
CA VAL A 40 -8.02 1.33 18.85
C VAL A 40 -6.92 0.28 18.71
N GLN A 41 -7.17 -0.78 17.93
CA GLN A 41 -6.33 -1.98 17.88
C GLN A 41 -5.94 -2.36 16.45
N ALA A 42 -4.70 -2.84 16.29
CA ALA A 42 -4.24 -3.39 15.00
C ALA A 42 -4.81 -4.80 14.79
N LEU A 43 -5.30 -5.09 13.58
CA LEU A 43 -5.74 -6.44 13.21
C LEU A 43 -4.63 -7.48 13.42
N GLN A 44 -3.38 -7.09 13.15
CA GLN A 44 -2.21 -7.97 13.24
C GLN A 44 -1.90 -8.41 14.68
N ASP A 45 -2.29 -7.61 15.67
CA ASP A 45 -2.01 -7.88 17.09
C ASP A 45 -3.14 -8.73 17.74
N ALA A 46 -4.21 -9.02 17.00
CA ALA A 46 -5.32 -9.83 17.49
C ALA A 46 -4.91 -11.29 17.70
N GLN A 47 -5.40 -11.90 18.79
CA GLN A 47 -5.17 -13.31 19.07
C GLN A 47 -5.93 -14.21 18.09
N ASP A 48 -7.13 -13.78 17.64
CA ASP A 48 -7.95 -14.53 16.71
C ASP A 48 -7.36 -14.48 15.28
N PRO A 49 -7.03 -15.64 14.68
CA PRO A 49 -6.56 -15.72 13.30
C PRO A 49 -7.57 -15.17 12.26
N ALA A 50 -8.87 -15.23 12.55
CA ALA A 50 -9.90 -14.70 11.65
C ALA A 50 -9.83 -13.17 11.59
N ILE A 51 -9.59 -12.50 12.72
CA ILE A 51 -9.37 -11.05 12.78
C ILE A 51 -8.11 -10.69 11.98
N ARG A 52 -6.99 -11.38 12.21
CA ARG A 52 -5.74 -11.15 11.45
C ARG A 52 -5.90 -11.32 9.95
N ARG A 53 -6.68 -12.33 9.51
CA ARG A 53 -6.97 -12.59 8.10
C ARG A 53 -7.75 -11.45 7.44
N SER A 54 -8.50 -10.68 8.24
CA SER A 54 -9.25 -9.52 7.76
C SER A 54 -8.36 -8.42 7.14
N HIS A 55 -7.05 -8.45 7.36
CA HIS A 55 -6.09 -7.64 6.61
C HIS A 55 -6.29 -7.75 5.09
N PHE A 56 -6.64 -8.94 4.59
CA PHE A 56 -6.90 -9.20 3.17
C PHE A 56 -8.39 -9.24 2.83
N THR A 57 -9.19 -9.86 3.68
CA THR A 57 -10.61 -10.11 3.38
C THR A 57 -11.54 -8.94 3.73
N HIS A 58 -11.08 -8.00 4.56
CA HIS A 58 -11.86 -6.87 5.07
C HIS A 58 -13.18 -7.30 5.72
N SER A 59 -13.18 -8.43 6.39
CA SER A 59 -14.37 -9.03 7.03
C SER A 59 -14.57 -8.59 8.48
N GLN A 60 -13.56 -7.97 9.12
CA GLN A 60 -13.67 -7.51 10.49
C GLN A 60 -14.57 -6.28 10.58
N PRO A 61 -15.65 -6.31 11.36
CA PRO A 61 -16.47 -5.12 11.63
C PRO A 61 -15.66 -4.00 12.29
N HIS A 62 -16.15 -2.77 12.13
CA HIS A 62 -15.56 -1.56 12.73
C HIS A 62 -14.09 -1.35 12.37
N SER A 63 -13.69 -1.70 11.13
CA SER A 63 -12.30 -1.66 10.71
C SER A 63 -12.02 -0.58 9.66
N PHE A 64 -10.79 -0.04 9.75
CA PHE A 64 -10.20 0.89 8.78
C PHE A 64 -8.96 0.28 8.15
N ARG A 65 -8.70 0.62 6.90
CA ARG A 65 -7.49 0.17 6.22
C ARG A 65 -6.95 1.25 5.28
N GLN A 66 -5.67 1.61 5.47
CA GLN A 66 -4.89 2.38 4.49
C GLN A 66 -3.56 1.68 4.23
N GLY A 67 -3.24 1.45 2.95
CA GLY A 67 -2.03 0.73 2.55
C GLY A 67 -2.03 0.39 1.08
N GLY A 68 -1.36 -0.69 0.69
CA GLY A 68 -1.42 -1.19 -0.68
C GLY A 68 -2.87 -1.40 -1.14
N ASN A 69 -3.18 -1.02 -2.36
CA ASN A 69 -4.56 -1.00 -2.85
C ASN A 69 -5.09 -2.37 -3.33
N ILE A 70 -4.20 -3.30 -3.74
CA ILE A 70 -4.62 -4.63 -4.24
C ILE A 70 -5.52 -5.38 -3.24
N PRO A 71 -5.19 -5.51 -1.94
CA PRO A 71 -6.08 -6.19 -1.00
C PRO A 71 -7.44 -5.51 -0.87
N ALA A 72 -7.51 -4.17 -0.91
CA ALA A 72 -8.77 -3.44 -0.83
C ALA A 72 -9.65 -3.67 -2.08
N LEU A 73 -9.04 -3.60 -3.27
CA LEU A 73 -9.69 -3.88 -4.55
C LEU A 73 -10.19 -5.33 -4.62
N TRP A 74 -9.35 -6.29 -4.21
CA TRP A 74 -9.70 -7.69 -4.18
C TRP A 74 -10.84 -7.97 -3.20
N ALA A 75 -10.78 -7.45 -1.98
CA ALA A 75 -11.84 -7.61 -0.99
C ALA A 75 -13.18 -7.05 -1.52
N ARG A 76 -13.17 -5.86 -2.15
CA ARG A 76 -14.37 -5.27 -2.76
C ARG A 76 -14.90 -6.14 -3.89
N ALA A 77 -14.04 -6.58 -4.81
CA ALA A 77 -14.40 -7.48 -5.89
C ALA A 77 -14.94 -8.84 -5.41
N SER A 78 -14.52 -9.27 -4.21
CA SER A 78 -14.99 -10.48 -3.53
C SER A 78 -16.25 -10.27 -2.68
N GLY A 79 -16.87 -9.08 -2.71
CA GLY A 79 -18.13 -8.78 -2.04
C GLY A 79 -18.00 -8.15 -0.65
N ALA A 80 -16.81 -7.78 -0.20
CA ALA A 80 -16.65 -7.08 1.08
C ALA A 80 -17.38 -5.73 1.06
N ARG A 81 -18.16 -5.47 2.11
CA ARG A 81 -18.93 -4.24 2.26
C ARG A 81 -18.08 -3.14 2.88
N THR A 82 -17.29 -2.48 2.04
CA THR A 82 -16.43 -1.35 2.43
C THR A 82 -16.76 -0.11 1.62
N ARG A 83 -16.29 1.06 2.09
CA ARG A 83 -16.32 2.34 1.37
C ARG A 83 -14.93 2.95 1.38
N VAL A 84 -14.53 3.57 0.27
CA VAL A 84 -13.37 4.47 0.21
C VAL A 84 -13.82 5.83 0.71
N ILE A 85 -13.12 6.35 1.72
CA ILE A 85 -13.42 7.62 2.39
C ILE A 85 -12.31 8.66 2.25
N GLY A 86 -11.23 8.29 1.55
CA GLY A 86 -10.10 9.16 1.22
C GLY A 86 -9.03 8.37 0.48
N ILE A 87 -8.18 9.08 -0.24
CA ILE A 87 -7.06 8.50 -0.99
C ILE A 87 -5.83 9.37 -0.73
N SER A 88 -4.67 8.74 -0.47
CA SER A 88 -3.38 9.43 -0.47
C SER A 88 -2.55 9.00 -1.67
N TRP A 89 -1.81 9.94 -2.25
CA TRP A 89 -0.92 9.68 -3.37
C TRP A 89 0.52 10.02 -3.00
N VAL A 90 1.30 9.00 -2.73
CA VAL A 90 2.75 9.11 -2.54
C VAL A 90 3.41 8.40 -3.71
N ASP A 91 4.14 9.14 -4.52
CA ASP A 91 4.96 8.57 -5.58
C ASP A 91 6.09 7.74 -4.98
N GLU A 92 6.42 6.62 -5.61
CA GLU A 92 7.46 5.72 -5.14
C GLU A 92 8.31 5.23 -6.31
N PHE A 93 9.57 4.93 -6.03
CA PHE A 93 10.43 4.27 -6.98
C PHE A 93 9.80 2.96 -7.45
N GLN A 94 9.74 2.76 -8.75
CA GLN A 94 9.33 1.52 -9.41
C GLN A 94 10.23 1.37 -10.64
N GLY A 95 11.04 0.32 -10.68
CA GLY A 95 12.03 0.18 -11.74
C GLY A 95 12.28 -1.26 -12.18
N LEU A 96 12.76 -1.40 -13.42
CA LEU A 96 13.40 -2.62 -13.88
C LEU A 96 14.90 -2.50 -13.63
N ILE A 97 15.47 -3.51 -13.00
CA ILE A 97 16.90 -3.59 -12.73
C ILE A 97 17.53 -4.76 -13.47
N ALA A 98 18.81 -4.60 -13.88
CA ALA A 98 19.65 -5.61 -14.49
C ALA A 98 21.05 -5.57 -13.91
N LEU A 99 21.81 -6.66 -13.99
CA LEU A 99 23.20 -6.65 -13.53
C LEU A 99 24.04 -5.69 -14.39
N ARG A 100 25.02 -5.00 -13.76
CA ARG A 100 25.86 -4.02 -14.48
C ARG A 100 26.71 -4.63 -15.60
N ASN A 101 27.04 -5.90 -15.51
CA ASN A 101 27.80 -6.65 -16.51
C ASN A 101 26.91 -7.30 -17.58
N SER A 102 25.58 -7.10 -17.53
CA SER A 102 24.68 -7.56 -18.59
C SER A 102 24.65 -6.57 -19.77
N ASP A 103 24.10 -7.03 -20.89
CA ASP A 103 23.88 -6.22 -22.10
C ASP A 103 22.60 -5.34 -22.00
N VAL A 104 21.83 -5.44 -20.91
CA VAL A 104 20.62 -4.64 -20.68
C VAL A 104 21.00 -3.34 -19.97
N ALA A 105 21.21 -2.29 -20.71
CA ALA A 105 21.61 -0.98 -20.20
C ALA A 105 20.54 0.12 -20.44
N THR A 106 19.65 -0.07 -21.42
CA THR A 106 18.60 0.87 -21.79
C THR A 106 17.25 0.17 -21.86
N PRO A 107 16.12 0.89 -21.72
CA PRO A 107 14.79 0.29 -21.82
C PRO A 107 14.54 -0.47 -23.12
N GLN A 108 15.05 0.01 -24.26
CA GLN A 108 14.87 -0.61 -25.58
C GLN A 108 15.58 -1.97 -25.69
N GLN A 109 16.65 -2.19 -24.91
CA GLN A 109 17.36 -3.46 -24.85
C GLN A 109 16.62 -4.55 -24.06
N LEU A 110 15.49 -4.21 -23.44
CA LEU A 110 14.58 -5.20 -22.82
C LEU A 110 13.87 -6.07 -23.87
N ARG A 111 13.79 -5.65 -25.14
CA ARG A 111 13.17 -6.44 -26.20
C ARG A 111 13.82 -7.82 -26.33
N GLY A 112 13.00 -8.87 -26.26
CA GLY A 112 13.44 -10.27 -26.33
C GLY A 112 14.16 -10.76 -25.06
N LYS A 113 14.17 -9.99 -23.99
CA LYS A 113 14.82 -10.39 -22.72
C LYS A 113 13.86 -11.13 -21.80
N ARG A 114 14.44 -11.97 -20.94
CA ARG A 114 13.76 -12.70 -19.90
C ARG A 114 13.56 -11.77 -18.69
N ILE A 115 12.30 -11.50 -18.37
CA ILE A 115 11.96 -10.68 -17.20
C ILE A 115 11.32 -11.57 -16.13
N GLY A 116 11.87 -11.56 -14.93
CA GLY A 116 11.38 -12.36 -13.82
C GLY A 116 10.05 -11.84 -13.30
N LEU A 117 9.07 -12.75 -13.15
CA LEU A 117 7.75 -12.48 -12.61
C LEU A 117 7.49 -13.37 -11.39
N PRO A 118 7.43 -12.83 -10.17
CA PRO A 118 7.24 -13.62 -8.96
C PRO A 118 5.90 -14.38 -9.00
N ARG A 119 5.89 -15.58 -8.44
CA ARG A 119 4.69 -16.40 -8.30
C ARG A 119 4.64 -17.03 -6.92
N ASN A 120 3.74 -16.54 -6.07
CA ASN A 120 3.49 -17.11 -4.75
C ASN A 120 2.74 -18.44 -4.89
N THR A 121 3.41 -19.57 -4.56
CA THR A 121 2.82 -20.91 -4.68
C THR A 121 1.87 -21.26 -3.53
N ALA A 122 1.79 -20.41 -2.50
CA ALA A 122 0.94 -20.58 -1.33
C ALA A 122 -0.12 -19.48 -1.17
N ALA A 123 -0.33 -18.65 -2.20
CA ALA A 123 -1.35 -17.60 -2.14
C ALA A 123 -2.75 -18.18 -1.96
N SER A 124 -3.41 -17.86 -0.86
CA SER A 124 -4.80 -18.27 -0.55
C SER A 124 -5.84 -17.22 -0.93
N VAL A 125 -5.37 -16.04 -1.33
CA VAL A 125 -6.14 -14.88 -1.81
C VAL A 125 -5.50 -14.38 -3.11
N VAL A 126 -5.39 -13.08 -3.32
CA VAL A 126 -4.68 -12.54 -4.48
C VAL A 126 -3.16 -12.64 -4.31
N ASP A 127 -2.46 -13.07 -5.36
CA ASP A 127 -0.99 -12.96 -5.42
C ASP A 127 -0.60 -11.50 -5.72
N PHE A 128 -0.57 -10.69 -4.66
CA PHE A 128 -0.32 -9.26 -4.79
C PHE A 128 1.11 -8.93 -5.25
N HIS A 129 2.10 -9.78 -4.97
CA HIS A 129 3.47 -9.59 -5.47
C HIS A 129 3.51 -9.75 -6.98
N ARG A 130 2.90 -10.82 -7.51
CA ARG A 130 2.79 -11.05 -8.95
C ARG A 130 2.03 -9.92 -9.64
N ALA A 131 0.87 -9.53 -9.08
CA ALA A 131 0.07 -8.44 -9.63
C ALA A 131 0.82 -7.11 -9.65
N THR A 132 1.55 -6.79 -8.57
CA THR A 132 2.40 -5.61 -8.46
C THR A 132 3.52 -5.62 -9.51
N ALA A 133 4.23 -6.74 -9.64
CA ALA A 133 5.34 -6.87 -10.58
C ALA A 133 4.84 -6.81 -12.03
N LEU A 134 3.76 -7.51 -12.37
CA LEU A 134 3.20 -7.51 -13.72
C LEU A 134 2.75 -6.10 -14.14
N ARG A 135 2.07 -5.35 -13.24
CA ARG A 135 1.68 -3.95 -13.51
C ARG A 135 2.91 -3.08 -13.72
N GLY A 136 3.90 -3.19 -12.84
CA GLY A 136 5.12 -2.38 -12.94
C GLY A 136 5.90 -2.67 -14.22
N ILE A 137 6.05 -3.93 -14.59
CA ILE A 137 6.69 -4.35 -15.85
C ILE A 137 5.92 -3.75 -17.03
N ALA A 138 4.59 -3.92 -17.08
CA ALA A 138 3.76 -3.39 -18.17
C ALA A 138 3.88 -1.87 -18.31
N SER A 139 3.81 -1.12 -17.21
CA SER A 139 3.93 0.35 -17.21
C SER A 139 5.31 0.83 -17.67
N LEU A 140 6.38 0.14 -17.24
CA LEU A 140 7.76 0.50 -17.63
C LEU A 140 8.08 0.14 -19.07
N LEU A 141 7.51 -0.95 -19.58
CA LEU A 141 7.59 -1.31 -21.01
C LEU A 141 6.81 -0.31 -21.87
N ASP A 142 5.58 0.03 -21.48
CA ASP A 142 4.76 1.04 -22.18
C ASP A 142 5.49 2.39 -22.30
N ALA A 143 6.09 2.84 -21.19
CA ALA A 143 6.91 4.05 -21.17
C ALA A 143 8.12 3.99 -22.12
N ALA A 144 8.60 2.79 -22.46
CA ALA A 144 9.69 2.55 -23.42
C ALA A 144 9.20 2.27 -24.84
N GLY A 145 7.90 2.32 -25.11
CA GLY A 145 7.30 1.94 -26.39
C GLY A 145 7.35 0.44 -26.67
N LEU A 146 7.37 -0.36 -25.61
CA LEU A 146 7.33 -1.82 -25.64
C LEU A 146 6.03 -2.33 -25.00
N THR A 147 5.76 -3.61 -25.20
CA THR A 147 4.60 -4.32 -24.62
C THR A 147 5.07 -5.59 -23.91
N LEU A 148 4.19 -6.24 -23.18
CA LEU A 148 4.46 -7.56 -22.58
C LEU A 148 4.78 -8.64 -23.64
N ALA A 149 4.30 -8.48 -24.87
CA ALA A 149 4.61 -9.39 -25.98
C ALA A 149 6.05 -9.23 -26.54
N ASP A 150 6.72 -8.12 -26.20
CA ASP A 150 8.09 -7.86 -26.63
C ASP A 150 9.16 -8.49 -25.74
N VAL A 151 8.75 -9.14 -24.63
CA VAL A 151 9.63 -9.74 -23.62
C VAL A 151 9.20 -11.17 -23.30
N GLU A 152 10.10 -11.95 -22.69
CA GLU A 152 9.76 -13.26 -22.15
C GLU A 152 9.56 -13.17 -20.64
N LEU A 153 8.33 -13.40 -20.14
CA LEU A 153 8.05 -13.44 -18.71
C LEU A 153 8.38 -14.81 -18.14
N ILE A 154 9.33 -14.86 -17.22
CA ILE A 154 9.77 -16.09 -16.55
C ILE A 154 9.16 -16.16 -15.16
N ASP A 155 8.33 -17.17 -14.93
CA ASP A 155 7.77 -17.42 -13.59
C ASP A 155 8.88 -17.73 -12.58
N LEU A 156 8.90 -16.98 -11.48
CA LEU A 156 9.80 -17.17 -10.35
C LEU A 156 8.99 -17.69 -9.14
N PRO A 157 8.80 -19.02 -9.04
CA PRO A 157 8.02 -19.57 -7.94
C PRO A 157 8.74 -19.36 -6.61
N TYR A 158 7.98 -18.98 -5.60
CA TYR A 158 8.44 -18.90 -4.22
C TYR A 158 7.29 -19.27 -3.27
N ALA A 159 7.64 -19.81 -2.11
CA ALA A 159 6.76 -19.87 -0.96
C ALA A 159 7.24 -18.83 0.04
N PRO A 160 6.36 -18.02 0.66
CA PRO A 160 6.76 -17.16 1.76
C PRO A 160 7.47 -17.99 2.82
N LEU A 161 8.64 -17.54 3.25
CA LEU A 161 9.31 -18.15 4.41
C LEU A 161 8.40 -18.00 5.62
N GLY A 162 8.22 -19.07 6.38
CA GLY A 162 7.35 -19.06 7.55
C GLY A 162 6.11 -19.94 7.42
N LEU A 163 5.87 -20.56 6.26
CA LEU A 163 4.83 -21.62 6.22
C LEU A 163 5.29 -22.87 7.00
N ALA A 164 6.59 -23.14 7.08
CA ALA A 164 7.13 -24.13 7.99
C ALA A 164 7.05 -23.70 9.46
N ASP A 165 7.09 -22.39 9.69
CA ASP A 165 6.91 -21.73 10.98
C ASP A 165 5.52 -21.09 11.12
N ALA A 166 4.50 -21.68 10.51
CA ALA A 166 3.12 -21.22 10.64
C ALA A 166 2.70 -21.07 12.12
N ARG A 167 3.28 -21.88 13.02
CA ARG A 167 3.14 -21.72 14.46
C ARG A 167 3.75 -20.42 14.97
N ALA A 168 4.94 -20.07 14.53
CA ALA A 168 5.57 -18.78 14.89
C ALA A 168 4.78 -17.59 14.34
N ILE A 169 4.11 -17.74 13.19
CA ILE A 169 3.20 -16.73 12.65
C ILE A 169 1.94 -16.63 13.53
N ASP A 170 1.37 -17.73 13.94
CA ASP A 170 0.16 -17.77 14.78
C ASP A 170 0.45 -17.32 16.20
N ASP A 171 1.61 -17.67 16.78
CA ASP A 171 1.98 -17.29 18.14
C ASP A 171 2.47 -15.84 18.27
N GLN A 172 3.00 -15.25 17.18
CA GLN A 172 3.58 -13.91 17.20
C GLN A 172 2.80 -12.87 16.39
N GLY A 173 1.74 -13.28 15.69
CA GLY A 173 0.91 -12.44 14.84
C GLY A 173 1.55 -12.12 13.48
N PHE A 174 0.68 -11.84 12.51
CA PHE A 174 1.08 -11.47 11.14
C PHE A 174 1.94 -10.18 11.10
N GLY A 175 1.72 -9.27 12.05
CA GLY A 175 2.52 -8.06 12.22
C GLY A 175 3.99 -8.37 12.49
N THR A 176 4.27 -9.40 13.29
CA THR A 176 5.64 -9.85 13.58
C THR A 176 6.30 -10.49 12.35
N LEU A 177 5.54 -11.22 11.51
CA LEU A 177 6.08 -11.78 10.27
C LEU A 177 6.48 -10.67 9.28
N LEU A 178 5.61 -9.70 9.05
CA LEU A 178 5.97 -8.50 8.28
C LEU A 178 7.11 -7.74 8.97
N ALA A 179 7.23 -7.88 10.31
CA ALA A 179 8.26 -7.27 11.12
C ALA A 179 9.63 -7.87 10.94
N THR A 180 9.70 -9.15 10.81
CA THR A 180 11.00 -9.86 10.82
C THR A 180 11.66 -9.98 9.46
N HIS A 181 10.90 -9.81 8.35
CA HIS A 181 11.40 -10.15 7.01
C HIS A 181 11.18 -9.12 5.89
N PRO A 182 11.21 -7.80 6.12
CA PRO A 182 11.15 -6.84 5.01
C PRO A 182 12.34 -6.96 4.05
N GLN A 183 13.45 -7.52 4.52
CA GLN A 183 14.65 -7.77 3.71
C GLN A 183 14.51 -8.96 2.76
N GLN A 184 13.43 -9.72 2.86
CA GLN A 184 13.14 -10.85 1.95
C GLN A 184 12.24 -10.47 0.77
N GLU A 185 11.64 -9.28 0.82
CA GLU A 185 10.98 -8.72 -0.35
C GLU A 185 12.02 -8.63 -1.49
N PHE A 186 11.67 -9.12 -2.67
CA PHE A 186 12.54 -9.23 -3.84
C PHE A 186 13.70 -10.24 -3.73
N SER A 187 13.79 -11.09 -2.70
CA SER A 187 14.87 -12.08 -2.56
C SER A 187 14.88 -13.09 -3.70
N ARG A 188 13.72 -13.57 -4.14
CA ARG A 188 13.63 -14.54 -5.23
C ARG A 188 14.03 -13.92 -6.56
N GLU A 189 13.61 -12.68 -6.81
CA GLU A 189 13.99 -11.88 -7.97
C GLU A 189 15.50 -11.61 -7.97
N ALA A 190 16.05 -11.24 -6.81
CA ALA A 190 17.49 -10.99 -6.64
C ALA A 190 18.32 -12.25 -6.92
N LEU A 191 17.90 -13.41 -6.42
CA LEU A 191 18.58 -14.69 -6.67
C LEU A 191 18.50 -15.08 -8.14
N ALA A 192 17.33 -14.91 -8.77
CA ALA A 192 17.15 -15.22 -10.18
C ALA A 192 18.04 -14.34 -11.08
N LEU A 193 18.15 -13.05 -10.75
CA LEU A 193 19.00 -12.11 -11.46
C LEU A 193 20.49 -12.46 -11.27
N ALA A 194 20.92 -12.73 -10.04
CA ALA A 194 22.29 -13.10 -9.72
C ALA A 194 22.71 -14.45 -10.35
N GLY A 195 21.75 -15.40 -10.43
CA GLY A 195 21.95 -16.73 -11.03
C GLY A 195 21.77 -16.75 -12.55
N ALA A 196 21.54 -15.60 -13.21
CA ALA A 196 21.28 -15.48 -14.64
C ALA A 196 20.08 -16.33 -15.14
N GLU A 197 19.12 -16.62 -14.27
CA GLU A 197 17.85 -17.24 -14.67
C GLU A 197 17.04 -16.26 -15.53
N VAL A 198 17.17 -14.95 -15.24
CA VAL A 198 16.51 -13.84 -15.92
C VAL A 198 17.49 -12.70 -16.20
N ASP A 199 17.14 -11.82 -17.13
CA ASP A 199 17.98 -10.70 -17.56
C ASP A 199 17.61 -9.40 -16.83
N ALA A 200 16.37 -9.28 -16.38
CA ALA A 200 15.87 -8.15 -15.59
C ALA A 200 14.78 -8.59 -14.61
N VAL A 201 14.57 -7.80 -13.54
CA VAL A 201 13.49 -7.96 -12.57
C VAL A 201 12.90 -6.62 -12.21
N PHE A 202 11.62 -6.64 -11.84
CA PHE A 202 10.93 -5.48 -11.29
C PHE A 202 11.18 -5.38 -9.78
N VAL A 203 11.49 -4.16 -9.33
CA VAL A 203 11.60 -3.83 -7.90
C VAL A 203 10.98 -2.47 -7.63
N LYS A 204 10.53 -2.23 -6.38
CA LYS A 204 9.88 -0.97 -6.00
C LYS A 204 10.17 -0.57 -4.55
N GLY A 205 9.93 0.70 -4.26
CA GLY A 205 10.05 1.26 -2.93
C GLY A 205 11.48 1.20 -2.36
N ALA A 206 11.59 1.42 -1.06
CA ALA A 206 12.86 1.46 -0.35
C ALA A 206 13.57 0.09 -0.35
N THR A 207 12.81 -1.00 -0.17
CA THR A 207 13.33 -2.38 -0.19
C THR A 207 13.84 -2.76 -1.57
N GLY A 208 13.16 -2.33 -2.64
CA GLY A 208 13.60 -2.57 -4.02
C GLY A 208 14.92 -1.86 -4.35
N LEU A 209 15.10 -0.61 -3.92
CA LEU A 209 16.37 0.10 -4.08
C LEU A 209 17.49 -0.54 -3.25
N ALA A 210 17.20 -1.00 -2.04
CA ALA A 210 18.17 -1.71 -1.22
C ALA A 210 18.62 -3.01 -1.90
N ALA A 211 17.70 -3.79 -2.47
CA ALA A 211 18.02 -4.99 -3.23
C ALA A 211 18.87 -4.69 -4.47
N ALA A 212 18.54 -3.64 -5.23
CA ALA A 212 19.34 -3.19 -6.38
C ALA A 212 20.76 -2.81 -5.97
N ASN A 213 20.91 -2.12 -4.83
CA ASN A 213 22.22 -1.73 -4.31
C ASN A 213 23.06 -2.95 -3.87
N VAL A 214 22.46 -3.90 -3.15
CA VAL A 214 23.15 -5.14 -2.73
C VAL A 214 23.68 -5.93 -3.92
N LEU A 215 22.89 -6.00 -5.00
CA LEU A 215 23.28 -6.68 -6.25
C LEU A 215 24.28 -5.86 -7.09
N ASN A 216 24.59 -4.62 -6.70
CA ASN A 216 25.28 -3.67 -7.59
C ASN A 216 24.60 -3.61 -8.98
N ALA A 217 23.28 -3.69 -8.99
CA ALA A 217 22.49 -3.67 -10.21
C ALA A 217 22.38 -2.24 -10.78
N ARG A 218 22.06 -2.16 -12.05
CA ARG A 218 21.72 -0.91 -12.73
C ARG A 218 20.21 -0.79 -12.78
N VAL A 219 19.68 0.40 -12.52
CA VAL A 219 18.28 0.74 -12.86
C VAL A 219 18.24 0.99 -14.37
N VAL A 220 17.54 0.12 -15.10
CA VAL A 220 17.40 0.20 -16.56
C VAL A 220 16.36 1.24 -16.92
N THR A 221 15.26 1.28 -16.19
CA THR A 221 14.17 2.26 -16.32
C THR A 221 13.45 2.42 -15.01
N ASP A 222 12.93 3.61 -14.76
CA ASP A 222 12.22 4.02 -13.55
C ASP A 222 10.97 4.82 -13.94
N ILE A 223 9.86 4.55 -13.25
CA ILE A 223 8.58 5.20 -13.53
C ILE A 223 8.57 6.68 -13.16
N SER A 224 9.41 7.11 -12.22
CA SER A 224 9.42 8.48 -11.69
C SER A 224 9.69 9.56 -12.74
N ALA A 225 10.34 9.17 -13.85
CA ALA A 225 10.60 10.06 -14.99
C ALA A 225 9.39 10.24 -15.92
N GLN A 226 8.29 9.51 -15.71
CA GLN A 226 7.14 9.53 -16.60
C GLN A 226 6.15 10.64 -16.22
N PRO A 227 5.79 11.54 -17.15
CA PRO A 227 4.83 12.59 -16.86
C PRO A 227 3.39 12.07 -16.72
N ASN A 228 3.06 10.95 -17.33
CA ASN A 228 1.77 10.31 -17.22
C ASN A 228 1.64 9.57 -15.89
N ARG A 229 0.97 10.18 -14.92
CA ARG A 229 0.79 9.62 -13.58
C ARG A 229 -0.02 8.32 -13.53
N LEU A 230 -0.81 7.98 -14.56
CA LEU A 230 -1.49 6.69 -14.63
C LEU A 230 -0.50 5.52 -14.71
N LEU A 231 0.66 5.73 -15.32
CA LEU A 231 1.73 4.73 -15.35
C LEU A 231 2.32 4.44 -13.97
N HIS A 232 2.21 5.39 -13.03
CA HIS A 232 2.65 5.20 -11.64
C HIS A 232 1.68 4.34 -10.83
N ALA A 233 0.43 4.16 -11.32
CA ALA A 233 -0.60 3.42 -10.60
C ALA A 233 -0.20 1.94 -10.45
N ASN A 234 -0.04 1.52 -9.19
CA ASN A 234 0.36 0.18 -8.81
C ASN A 234 -0.06 -0.10 -7.35
N ASN A 235 0.29 -1.24 -6.80
CA ASN A 235 0.05 -1.53 -5.39
C ASN A 235 0.83 -0.54 -4.51
N GLY A 236 0.12 0.33 -3.84
CA GLY A 236 0.70 1.37 -3.01
C GLY A 236 0.70 2.78 -3.63
N THR A 237 0.20 2.95 -4.86
CA THR A 237 0.04 4.25 -5.51
C THR A 237 -1.15 4.19 -6.48
N PRO A 238 -2.27 4.88 -6.22
CA PRO A 238 -2.66 5.59 -4.98
C PRO A 238 -3.08 4.62 -3.85
N ARG A 239 -3.17 5.13 -2.60
CA ARG A 239 -3.54 4.35 -1.39
C ARG A 239 -4.92 4.75 -0.90
N PRO A 240 -5.97 3.95 -1.12
CA PRO A 240 -7.28 4.23 -0.56
C PRO A 240 -7.30 3.99 0.96
N LEU A 241 -7.93 4.88 1.69
CA LEU A 241 -8.40 4.64 3.05
C LEU A 241 -9.83 4.11 2.96
N THR A 242 -10.02 2.88 3.39
CA THR A 242 -11.33 2.22 3.41
C THR A 242 -11.84 2.03 4.82
N VAL A 243 -13.15 1.97 4.96
CA VAL A 243 -13.86 1.70 6.20
C VAL A 243 -14.92 0.61 5.99
N ASP A 244 -15.22 -0.16 7.02
CA ASP A 244 -16.41 -1.02 7.08
C ASP A 244 -17.68 -0.19 6.85
N ALA A 245 -18.51 -0.59 5.86
CA ALA A 245 -19.70 0.16 5.51
C ALA A 245 -20.74 0.21 6.64
N ALA A 246 -20.86 -0.88 7.41
CA ALA A 246 -21.80 -0.90 8.53
C ALA A 246 -21.42 0.08 9.65
N LEU A 247 -20.11 0.25 9.90
CA LEU A 247 -19.63 1.30 10.82
C LEU A 247 -19.97 2.70 10.30
N LEU A 248 -19.71 2.94 9.00
CA LEU A 248 -20.01 4.23 8.39
C LEU A 248 -21.50 4.58 8.46
N ASP A 249 -22.37 3.60 8.15
CA ASP A 249 -23.82 3.77 8.19
C ASP A 249 -24.35 4.03 9.62
N ALA A 250 -23.78 3.36 10.62
CA ALA A 250 -24.24 3.45 12.00
C ALA A 250 -23.64 4.61 12.79
N ARG A 251 -22.36 4.94 12.54
CA ARG A 251 -21.58 5.89 13.31
C ARG A 251 -20.66 6.76 12.42
N PRO A 252 -21.24 7.56 11.51
CA PRO A 252 -20.48 8.47 10.66
C PRO A 252 -19.64 9.47 11.47
N ASP A 253 -20.06 9.81 12.69
CA ASP A 253 -19.33 10.66 13.62
C ASP A 253 -17.96 10.08 13.99
N LEU A 254 -17.88 8.79 14.31
CA LEU A 254 -16.59 8.12 14.61
C LEU A 254 -15.67 8.09 13.40
N VAL A 255 -16.24 7.85 12.21
CA VAL A 255 -15.49 7.84 10.96
C VAL A 255 -14.92 9.22 10.65
N ALA A 256 -15.70 10.28 10.82
CA ALA A 256 -15.25 11.66 10.63
C ALA A 256 -14.11 12.02 11.61
N ARG A 257 -14.16 11.58 12.86
CA ARG A 257 -13.10 11.79 13.86
C ARG A 257 -11.81 11.05 13.49
N VAL A 258 -11.88 9.82 12.98
CA VAL A 258 -10.71 9.09 12.47
C VAL A 258 -10.08 9.84 11.30
N LEU A 259 -10.91 10.32 10.35
CA LEU A 259 -10.42 11.12 9.22
C LEU A 259 -9.82 12.45 9.66
N ALA A 260 -10.40 13.15 10.62
CA ALA A 260 -9.86 14.40 11.15
C ALA A 260 -8.43 14.21 11.69
N ARG A 261 -8.18 13.14 12.49
CA ARG A 261 -6.83 12.82 12.97
C ARG A 261 -5.87 12.42 11.85
N THR A 262 -6.38 11.78 10.80
CA THR A 262 -5.58 11.44 9.62
C THR A 262 -5.19 12.68 8.82
N LEU A 263 -6.10 13.63 8.65
CA LEU A 263 -5.83 14.93 8.00
C LEU A 263 -4.84 15.78 8.81
N GLU A 264 -5.00 15.83 10.14
CA GLU A 264 -4.03 16.48 11.04
C GLU A 264 -2.63 15.86 10.88
N ALA A 265 -2.53 14.54 10.75
CA ALA A 265 -1.26 13.86 10.53
C ALA A 265 -0.62 14.24 9.18
N GLY A 266 -1.41 14.39 8.12
CA GLY A 266 -0.93 14.91 6.85
C GLY A 266 -0.42 16.34 6.94
N ALA A 267 -1.16 17.23 7.62
CA ALA A 267 -0.75 18.61 7.86
C ALA A 267 0.52 18.69 8.73
N TRP A 268 0.58 17.89 9.80
CA TRP A 268 1.78 17.77 10.63
C TRP A 268 2.98 17.30 9.81
N ALA A 269 2.81 16.28 9.00
CA ALA A 269 3.87 15.75 8.14
C ALA A 269 4.45 16.83 7.21
N ALA A 270 3.60 17.63 6.59
CA ALA A 270 4.03 18.72 5.71
C ALA A 270 4.93 19.75 6.43
N ALA A 271 4.70 19.98 7.72
CA ALA A 271 5.48 20.88 8.55
C ALA A 271 6.75 20.24 9.17
N HIS A 272 6.85 18.89 9.15
CA HIS A 272 7.90 18.13 9.86
C HIS A 272 8.59 17.12 8.92
N PRO A 273 9.38 17.58 7.93
CA PRO A 273 9.94 16.71 6.88
C PRO A 273 10.90 15.64 7.40
N GLN A 274 11.69 15.95 8.43
CA GLN A 274 12.68 15.00 8.97
C GLN A 274 12.00 13.91 9.79
N GLU A 275 11.10 14.30 10.69
CA GLU A 275 10.34 13.39 11.53
C GLU A 275 9.43 12.50 10.68
N SER A 276 8.82 13.06 9.63
CA SER A 276 8.01 12.29 8.67
C SER A 276 8.83 11.19 8.00
N ALA A 277 10.05 11.48 7.56
CA ALA A 277 10.95 10.47 7.00
C ALA A 277 11.28 9.37 8.02
N ALA A 278 11.53 9.75 9.28
CA ALA A 278 11.80 8.81 10.36
C ALA A 278 10.56 7.94 10.71
N TYR A 279 9.34 8.51 10.71
CA TYR A 279 8.09 7.75 10.87
C TYR A 279 7.90 6.74 9.73
N ILE A 280 8.11 7.16 8.48
CA ILE A 280 7.99 6.27 7.33
C ILE A 280 9.08 5.19 7.31
N ALA A 281 10.30 5.51 7.74
CA ALA A 281 11.38 4.55 7.89
C ALA A 281 11.00 3.42 8.88
N ARG A 282 10.40 3.78 10.01
CA ARG A 282 9.88 2.79 10.97
C ARG A 282 8.73 1.97 10.40
N GLU A 283 7.79 2.63 9.70
CA GLU A 283 6.64 1.94 9.11
C GLU A 283 7.05 0.96 8.01
N THR A 284 7.95 1.39 7.11
CA THR A 284 8.47 0.56 6.00
C THR A 284 9.63 -0.35 6.42
N ARG A 285 10.14 -0.19 7.66
CA ARG A 285 11.32 -0.90 8.19
C ARG A 285 12.53 -0.80 7.28
N SER A 286 12.67 0.35 6.68
CA SER A 286 13.78 0.67 5.78
C SER A 286 14.60 1.80 6.39
N PRO A 287 15.92 1.83 6.21
CA PRO A 287 16.73 2.99 6.58
C PRO A 287 16.22 4.26 5.91
N GLU A 288 16.27 5.40 6.62
CA GLU A 288 15.81 6.69 6.09
C GLU A 288 16.47 7.07 4.75
N LEU A 289 17.71 6.67 4.53
CA LEU A 289 18.40 6.85 3.26
C LEU A 289 17.57 6.27 2.09
N TRP A 290 17.15 5.02 2.21
CA TRP A 290 16.35 4.36 1.16
C TRP A 290 14.94 4.93 1.06
N VAL A 291 14.35 5.36 2.19
CA VAL A 291 13.06 6.05 2.18
C VAL A 291 13.14 7.34 1.35
N ARG A 292 14.17 8.16 1.57
CA ARG A 292 14.37 9.41 0.82
C ARG A 292 14.63 9.17 -0.67
N HIS A 293 15.36 8.12 -1.00
CA HIS A 293 15.60 7.75 -2.40
C HIS A 293 14.34 7.19 -3.08
N ALA A 294 13.56 6.38 -2.37
CA ALA A 294 12.40 5.70 -2.94
C ALA A 294 11.18 6.61 -3.10
N TYR A 295 10.96 7.52 -2.16
CA TYR A 295 9.76 8.37 -2.09
C TYR A 295 10.06 9.85 -2.36
N GLY A 296 11.31 10.19 -2.59
CA GLY A 296 11.76 11.55 -2.86
C GLY A 296 11.87 12.42 -1.61
N THR A 297 12.51 13.58 -1.77
CA THR A 297 12.76 14.55 -0.69
C THR A 297 11.49 15.31 -0.26
N GLN A 298 10.44 15.27 -1.08
CA GLN A 298 9.15 15.92 -0.83
C GLN A 298 8.08 14.93 -0.29
N LEU A 299 8.48 13.75 0.20
CA LEU A 299 7.55 12.75 0.77
C LEU A 299 6.56 13.35 1.77
N HIS A 300 7.05 14.24 2.65
CA HIS A 300 6.26 14.87 3.71
C HIS A 300 5.07 15.70 3.18
N THR A 301 5.16 16.27 1.98
CA THR A 301 4.08 17.04 1.36
C THR A 301 3.05 16.17 0.63
N GLN A 302 3.39 14.91 0.34
CA GLN A 302 2.54 13.96 -0.38
C GLN A 302 1.64 13.13 0.55
N LEU A 303 1.82 13.26 1.86
CA LEU A 303 1.05 12.54 2.88
C LEU A 303 -0.30 13.24 3.16
N GLN A 304 -0.96 13.70 2.10
CA GLN A 304 -2.28 14.31 2.17
C GLN A 304 -3.36 13.26 1.85
N LEU A 305 -4.56 13.49 2.35
CA LEU A 305 -5.73 12.66 2.09
C LEU A 305 -6.80 13.49 1.39
N ASP A 306 -7.20 13.05 0.21
CA ASP A 306 -8.23 13.69 -0.61
C ASP A 306 -9.05 12.66 -1.40
N LEU A 307 -9.91 13.14 -2.28
CA LEU A 307 -10.61 12.36 -3.31
C LEU A 307 -10.42 13.01 -4.69
N ALA A 308 -9.20 13.43 -4.99
CA ALA A 308 -8.86 14.07 -6.24
C ALA A 308 -9.23 13.18 -7.45
N PRO A 309 -9.88 13.74 -8.50
CA PRO A 309 -10.31 12.97 -9.67
C PRO A 309 -9.20 12.14 -10.30
N GLN A 310 -7.96 12.63 -10.30
CA GLN A 310 -6.80 11.90 -10.81
C GLN A 310 -6.47 10.66 -9.99
N SER A 311 -6.58 10.72 -8.65
CA SER A 311 -6.36 9.59 -7.76
C SER A 311 -7.43 8.52 -7.95
N VAL A 312 -8.69 8.94 -8.15
CA VAL A 312 -9.82 8.05 -8.44
C VAL A 312 -9.64 7.37 -9.79
N ALA A 313 -9.29 8.13 -10.83
CA ALA A 313 -9.04 7.58 -12.17
C ALA A 313 -7.88 6.56 -12.18
N ALA A 314 -6.81 6.83 -11.43
CA ALA A 314 -5.69 5.90 -11.32
C ALA A 314 -6.04 4.62 -10.56
N LEU A 315 -6.90 4.72 -9.54
CA LEU A 315 -7.42 3.55 -8.83
C LEU A 315 -8.30 2.69 -9.72
N ASP A 316 -9.14 3.32 -10.56
CA ASP A 316 -10.01 2.62 -11.52
C ASP A 316 -9.20 1.98 -12.66
N ASP A 317 -8.23 2.68 -13.23
CA ASP A 317 -7.30 2.13 -14.23
C ASP A 317 -6.58 0.88 -13.69
N PHE A 318 -6.06 0.98 -12.48
CA PHE A 318 -5.37 -0.15 -11.87
C PHE A 318 -6.33 -1.31 -11.54
N LYS A 319 -7.55 -1.03 -11.08
CA LYS A 319 -8.60 -2.05 -10.89
C LYS A 319 -8.91 -2.75 -12.22
N GLY A 320 -9.04 -2.01 -13.32
CA GLY A 320 -9.25 -2.54 -14.66
C GLY A 320 -8.12 -3.47 -15.10
N PHE A 321 -6.87 -3.07 -14.88
CA PHE A 321 -5.70 -3.91 -15.12
C PHE A 321 -5.76 -5.23 -14.32
N LEU A 322 -6.03 -5.15 -13.02
CA LEU A 322 -6.11 -6.33 -12.17
C LEU A 322 -7.22 -7.29 -12.61
N HIS A 323 -8.38 -6.77 -13.00
CA HIS A 323 -9.49 -7.58 -13.50
C HIS A 323 -9.14 -8.25 -14.84
N THR A 324 -8.58 -7.50 -15.78
CA THR A 324 -8.16 -8.00 -17.11
C THR A 324 -7.14 -9.14 -16.99
N HIS A 325 -6.23 -9.05 -16.00
CA HIS A 325 -5.20 -10.08 -15.79
C HIS A 325 -5.61 -11.18 -14.80
N GLY A 326 -6.89 -11.26 -14.41
CA GLY A 326 -7.43 -12.36 -13.58
C GLY A 326 -7.06 -12.28 -12.10
N PHE A 327 -6.63 -11.12 -11.59
CA PHE A 327 -6.33 -10.91 -10.17
C PHE A 327 -7.57 -10.54 -9.35
N LEU A 328 -8.65 -10.10 -9.99
CA LEU A 328 -9.92 -9.82 -9.33
C LEU A 328 -11.00 -10.80 -9.80
N PRO A 329 -11.83 -11.32 -8.88
CA PRO A 329 -12.88 -12.27 -9.24
C PRO A 329 -14.07 -11.64 -9.97
N ALA A 330 -14.28 -10.33 -9.83
CA ALA A 330 -15.35 -9.58 -10.46
C ALA A 330 -14.94 -8.12 -10.70
N ASP A 331 -15.55 -7.50 -11.70
CA ASP A 331 -15.46 -6.05 -11.93
C ASP A 331 -16.45 -5.30 -11.04
N PHE A 332 -16.17 -4.02 -10.77
CA PHE A 332 -17.04 -3.13 -10.01
C PHE A 332 -16.74 -1.66 -10.33
N ASP A 333 -17.73 -0.80 -10.07
CA ASP A 333 -17.61 0.65 -10.23
C ASP A 333 -16.86 1.26 -9.02
N VAL A 334 -15.68 1.85 -9.28
CA VAL A 334 -14.85 2.53 -8.26
C VAL A 334 -15.55 3.81 -7.77
N ALA A 335 -16.25 4.55 -8.64
CA ALA A 335 -16.96 5.75 -8.23
C ALA A 335 -18.09 5.44 -7.24
N ALA A 336 -18.84 4.36 -7.47
CA ALA A 336 -19.87 3.88 -6.54
C ALA A 336 -19.32 3.30 -5.23
N TRP A 337 -18.02 2.98 -5.17
CA TRP A 337 -17.38 2.51 -3.95
C TRP A 337 -16.91 3.65 -3.04
N ILE A 338 -16.77 4.87 -3.58
CA ILE A 338 -16.34 6.06 -2.85
C ILE A 338 -17.51 6.72 -2.15
N ASP A 339 -17.29 7.14 -0.90
CA ASP A 339 -18.19 8.02 -0.15
C ASP A 339 -17.45 9.29 0.28
N PRO A 340 -17.77 10.46 -0.29
CA PRO A 340 -17.10 11.72 0.04
C PRO A 340 -17.61 12.38 1.32
N ALA A 341 -18.77 11.99 1.84
CA ALA A 341 -19.40 12.67 2.96
C ALA A 341 -18.56 12.64 4.24
N PRO A 342 -17.90 11.51 4.63
CA PRO A 342 -17.07 11.48 5.83
C PRO A 342 -15.87 12.44 5.78
N LEU A 343 -15.28 12.60 4.59
CA LEU A 343 -14.14 13.51 4.41
C LEU A 343 -14.58 14.97 4.58
N ALA A 344 -15.75 15.34 4.04
CA ALA A 344 -16.33 16.68 4.20
C ALA A 344 -16.68 16.95 5.69
N GLN A 345 -17.23 15.97 6.41
CA GLN A 345 -17.49 16.07 7.84
C GLN A 345 -16.21 16.24 8.67
N ALA A 346 -15.13 15.52 8.31
CA ALA A 346 -13.84 15.67 8.97
C ALA A 346 -13.26 17.07 8.81
N HIS A 347 -13.34 17.66 7.62
CA HIS A 347 -12.91 19.04 7.40
C HIS A 347 -13.75 20.04 8.21
N ALA A 348 -15.08 19.88 8.30
CA ALA A 348 -15.92 20.71 9.15
C ALA A 348 -15.53 20.62 10.63
N LEU A 349 -15.30 19.40 11.12
CA LEU A 349 -14.83 19.15 12.50
C LEU A 349 -13.50 19.84 12.82
N LEU A 350 -12.55 19.82 11.87
CA LEU A 350 -11.26 20.52 12.02
C LEU A 350 -11.44 22.04 12.06
N ALA A 351 -12.31 22.59 11.23
CA ALA A 351 -12.62 24.03 11.24
C ALA A 351 -13.25 24.48 12.57
N GLU A 352 -14.16 23.69 13.14
CA GLU A 352 -14.75 23.95 14.45
C GLU A 352 -13.71 23.92 15.58
N ARG A 353 -12.81 22.91 15.58
CA ARG A 353 -11.72 22.81 16.54
C ARG A 353 -10.78 24.02 16.50
N ALA A 354 -10.42 24.46 15.29
CA ALA A 354 -9.56 25.63 15.10
C ALA A 354 -10.25 26.92 15.58
N GLY A 355 -11.54 27.11 15.31
CA GLY A 355 -12.32 28.25 15.78
C GLY A 355 -12.43 28.29 17.32
N SER A 356 -12.63 27.15 17.95
CA SER A 356 -12.70 27.06 19.42
C SER A 356 -11.35 27.35 20.09
N ALA A 357 -10.24 26.89 19.49
CA ALA A 357 -8.89 27.16 19.99
C ALA A 357 -8.47 28.64 19.85
N ALA A 358 -8.99 29.35 18.85
CA ALA A 358 -8.72 30.77 18.65
C ALA A 358 -9.57 31.68 19.56
N ALA A 359 -10.66 31.15 20.15
CA ALA A 359 -11.57 31.86 21.04
C ALA A 359 -11.26 31.65 22.54
N ALA A 360 -10.38 30.70 22.88
CA ALA A 360 -9.92 30.40 24.24
C ALA A 360 -8.55 31.06 24.52
#